data_6c817743ba9ab6f03db0a5887744af91
#
_entry.id   6c817743ba9ab6f03db0a5887744af91
#
_cell.length_a   1.000
_cell.length_b   1.000
_cell.length_c   1.000
_cell.angle_alpha   90.00
_cell.angle_beta   90.00
_cell.angle_gamma   90.00
#
_symmetry.space_group_name_H-M   'P 1'
#
loop_
_entity.id
_entity.type
_entity.pdbx_description
1 polymer ?
#
loop_
_entity_poly.entity_id
_entity_poly.type
_entity_poly.pdbx_seq_one_letter_code
_entity_poly.pdbx_strand_id
1 'polypeptide(L)'
;MPQLKSSRLVLRPFKMTDSPPLARLTNDLLILRNLLRTTYPFEPDDARRLIRRIAERRLPVWAVDDGRLVGLIGLSGEFGLWLDRRVWGKGYGEEAGRLVIDYAFQHMGIKTLHANPLFDNRASHRLMDKLGFVATGRATALCRQRRKVVPLRPYRLDKE
;
A
#
# COMPACT_ATOMS: atom_id res chain seq x y z
N MET A 1 -4.86 14.24 -5.59
CA MET A 1 -4.92 12.99 -6.38
C MET A 1 -6.34 12.75 -6.85
N PRO A 2 -6.56 12.25 -8.08
CA PRO A 2 -7.91 11.95 -8.56
C PRO A 2 -8.48 10.72 -7.85
N GLN A 3 -9.81 10.55 -7.94
CA GLN A 3 -10.44 9.29 -7.60
C GLN A 3 -10.28 8.30 -8.76
N LEU A 4 -9.96 7.05 -8.42
CA LEU A 4 -9.94 5.92 -9.35
C LEU A 4 -11.06 4.96 -8.92
N LYS A 5 -11.77 4.39 -9.88
CA LYS A 5 -12.94 3.56 -9.57
C LYS A 5 -12.90 2.24 -10.34
N SER A 6 -13.32 1.19 -9.68
CA SER A 6 -13.63 -0.10 -10.27
C SER A 6 -15.06 -0.50 -9.95
N SER A 7 -15.43 -1.76 -10.17
CA SER A 7 -16.78 -2.23 -9.86
C SER A 7 -17.09 -2.25 -8.36
N ARG A 8 -16.10 -2.48 -7.50
CA ARG A 8 -16.29 -2.64 -6.06
C ARG A 8 -15.57 -1.59 -5.22
N LEU A 9 -14.57 -0.91 -5.78
CA LEU A 9 -13.66 -0.04 -5.03
C LEU A 9 -13.65 1.38 -5.56
N VAL A 10 -13.49 2.31 -4.63
CA VAL A 10 -13.11 3.70 -4.89
C VAL A 10 -11.78 3.95 -4.22
N LEU A 11 -10.77 4.30 -5.01
CA LEU A 11 -9.52 4.82 -4.50
C LEU A 11 -9.64 6.33 -4.44
N ARG A 12 -9.62 6.89 -3.26
CA ARG A 12 -9.90 8.31 -3.02
C ARG A 12 -8.84 8.98 -2.16
N PRO A 13 -8.71 10.31 -2.19
CA PRO A 13 -7.92 11.02 -1.19
C PRO A 13 -8.39 10.70 0.23
N PHE A 14 -7.45 10.65 1.16
CA PHE A 14 -7.79 10.54 2.58
C PHE A 14 -8.48 11.79 3.08
N LYS A 15 -9.39 11.61 4.04
CA LYS A 15 -10.06 12.66 4.81
C LYS A 15 -9.56 12.60 6.26
N MET A 16 -9.61 13.70 6.98
CA MET A 16 -9.23 13.70 8.41
C MET A 16 -10.12 12.77 9.26
N THR A 17 -11.37 12.58 8.85
CA THR A 17 -12.31 11.63 9.45
C THR A 17 -11.89 10.17 9.27
N ASP A 18 -10.96 9.86 8.37
CA ASP A 18 -10.38 8.52 8.22
C ASP A 18 -9.36 8.18 9.33
N SER A 19 -8.93 9.16 10.13
CA SER A 19 -7.85 8.94 11.12
C SER A 19 -8.17 7.86 12.15
N PRO A 20 -9.34 7.81 12.81
CA PRO A 20 -9.66 6.74 13.74
C PRO A 20 -9.73 5.35 13.07
N PRO A 21 -10.46 5.16 11.96
CA PRO A 21 -10.49 3.85 11.30
C PRO A 21 -9.12 3.45 10.72
N LEU A 22 -8.32 4.39 10.20
CA LEU A 22 -6.98 4.10 9.70
C LEU A 22 -6.07 3.59 10.83
N ALA A 23 -6.10 4.23 11.99
CA ALA A 23 -5.33 3.79 13.16
C ALA A 23 -5.76 2.39 13.60
N ARG A 24 -7.06 2.14 13.70
CA ARG A 24 -7.58 0.83 14.09
C ARG A 24 -7.15 -0.27 13.12
N LEU A 25 -7.25 -0.05 11.82
CA LEU A 25 -6.85 -1.01 10.80
C LEU A 25 -5.34 -1.27 10.81
N THR A 26 -4.54 -0.21 10.95
CA THR A 26 -3.08 -0.31 10.97
C THR A 26 -2.57 -1.11 12.17
N ASN A 27 -3.26 -1.07 13.31
CA ASN A 27 -2.90 -1.81 14.53
C ASN A 27 -3.19 -3.31 14.47
N ASP A 28 -3.76 -3.83 13.39
CA ASP A 28 -3.82 -5.27 13.18
C ASP A 28 -2.39 -5.83 13.02
N LEU A 29 -1.97 -6.69 13.93
CA LEU A 29 -0.58 -7.19 13.95
C LEU A 29 -0.19 -7.96 12.70
N LEU A 30 -1.16 -8.59 12.00
CA LEU A 30 -0.90 -9.29 10.74
C LEU A 30 -0.66 -8.30 9.57
N ILE A 31 -1.18 -7.09 9.67
CA ILE A 31 -0.89 -5.99 8.75
C ILE A 31 0.42 -5.34 9.15
N LEU A 32 0.51 -4.91 10.40
CA LEU A 32 1.60 -4.11 10.94
C LEU A 32 2.97 -4.81 10.80
N ARG A 33 3.03 -6.13 10.97
CA ARG A 33 4.26 -6.92 10.82
C ARG A 33 4.93 -6.76 9.44
N ASN A 34 4.19 -6.38 8.43
CA ASN A 34 4.66 -6.20 7.05
C ASN A 34 4.95 -4.73 6.71
N LEU A 35 4.76 -3.80 7.64
CA LEU A 35 5.04 -2.39 7.47
C LEU A 35 6.41 -2.05 8.06
N LEU A 36 7.33 -1.56 7.22
CA LEU A 36 8.72 -1.32 7.64
C LEU A 36 8.87 -0.16 8.62
N ARG A 37 8.07 0.89 8.45
CA ARG A 37 8.26 2.18 9.14
C ARG A 37 7.25 2.46 10.24
N THR A 38 6.20 1.67 10.32
CA THR A 38 5.11 1.86 11.28
C THR A 38 5.31 0.96 12.49
N THR A 39 5.11 1.50 13.68
CA THR A 39 5.26 0.76 14.94
C THR A 39 3.95 0.73 15.72
N TYR A 40 3.77 -0.31 16.51
CA TYR A 40 2.66 -0.44 17.44
C TYR A 40 2.97 0.30 18.77
N PRO A 41 2.00 0.99 19.37
CA PRO A 41 0.67 1.30 18.83
C PRO A 41 0.74 2.43 17.78
N PHE A 42 -0.12 2.35 16.77
CA PHE A 42 -0.33 3.42 15.82
C PHE A 42 -1.60 4.16 16.21
N GLU A 43 -1.43 5.35 16.76
CA GLU A 43 -2.50 6.12 17.39
C GLU A 43 -3.27 6.96 16.35
N PRO A 44 -4.51 7.43 16.66
CA PRO A 44 -5.24 8.35 15.77
C PRO A 44 -4.45 9.61 15.41
N ASP A 45 -3.60 10.12 16.30
CA ASP A 45 -2.72 11.25 15.99
C ASP A 45 -1.63 10.90 14.95
N ASP A 46 -1.13 9.68 14.98
CA ASP A 46 -0.19 9.21 13.95
C ASP A 46 -0.88 9.15 12.58
N ALA A 47 -2.11 8.66 12.55
CA ALA A 47 -2.94 8.63 11.36
C ALA A 47 -3.21 10.05 10.84
N ARG A 48 -3.54 11.01 11.71
CA ARG A 48 -3.71 12.42 11.34
C ARG A 48 -2.44 13.01 10.74
N ARG A 49 -1.29 12.74 11.34
CA ARG A 49 0.01 13.19 10.80
C ARG A 49 0.31 12.59 9.44
N LEU A 50 0.02 11.30 9.26
CA LEU A 50 0.18 10.63 7.96
C LEU A 50 -0.72 11.25 6.89
N ILE A 51 -2.02 11.41 7.18
CA ILE A 51 -3.00 12.00 6.24
C ILE A 51 -2.59 13.42 5.86
N ARG A 52 -2.18 14.24 6.85
CA ARG A 52 -1.69 15.60 6.59
C ARG A 52 -0.47 15.60 5.69
N ARG A 53 0.52 14.76 5.98
CA ARG A 53 1.73 14.64 5.16
C ARG A 53 1.42 14.21 3.72
N ILE A 54 0.48 13.28 3.53
CA ILE A 54 0.03 12.86 2.20
C ILE A 54 -0.54 14.06 1.44
N ALA A 55 -1.41 14.84 2.08
CA ALA A 55 -2.04 16.02 1.48
C ALA A 55 -1.04 17.13 1.17
N GLU A 56 -0.23 17.53 2.15
CA GLU A 56 0.74 18.63 2.02
C GLU A 56 1.81 18.36 0.96
N ARG A 57 2.29 17.13 0.90
CA ARG A 57 3.31 16.71 -0.08
C ARG A 57 2.72 16.19 -1.38
N ARG A 58 1.41 16.17 -1.52
CA ARG A 58 0.69 15.63 -2.68
C ARG A 58 1.16 14.24 -3.07
N LEU A 59 1.40 13.40 -2.05
CA LEU A 59 1.89 12.04 -2.28
C LEU A 59 0.84 11.22 -3.04
N PRO A 60 1.26 10.38 -3.99
CA PRO A 60 0.36 9.50 -4.74
C PRO A 60 -0.05 8.30 -3.87
N VAL A 61 -0.90 8.56 -2.89
CA VAL A 61 -1.42 7.60 -1.91
C VAL A 61 -2.93 7.78 -1.80
N TRP A 62 -3.66 6.68 -1.84
CA TRP A 62 -5.12 6.64 -1.80
C TRP A 62 -5.64 5.80 -0.64
N ALA A 63 -6.75 6.23 -0.09
CA ALA A 63 -7.62 5.40 0.72
C ALA A 63 -8.35 4.40 -0.19
N VAL A 64 -8.35 3.14 0.18
CA VAL A 64 -9.14 2.10 -0.48
C VAL A 64 -10.48 1.99 0.23
N ASP A 65 -11.57 2.19 -0.52
CA ASP A 65 -12.93 2.31 0.01
C ASP A 65 -13.89 1.39 -0.75
N ASP A 66 -14.63 0.54 -0.04
CA ASP A 66 -15.69 -0.33 -0.57
C ASP A 66 -17.08 0.02 0.00
N GLY A 67 -17.25 1.28 0.42
CA GLY A 67 -18.34 1.80 1.25
C GLY A 67 -17.86 2.18 2.66
N ARG A 68 -16.65 1.79 3.00
CA ARG A 68 -15.89 2.17 4.19
C ARG A 68 -14.39 2.09 3.88
N LEU A 69 -13.57 2.70 4.73
CA LEU A 69 -12.12 2.55 4.63
C LEU A 69 -11.70 1.09 4.88
N VAL A 70 -11.06 0.47 3.90
CA VAL A 70 -10.55 -0.91 3.99
C VAL A 70 -9.04 -1.03 3.76
N GLY A 71 -8.34 0.07 3.51
CA GLY A 71 -6.90 0.01 3.37
C GLY A 71 -6.28 1.25 2.72
N LEU A 72 -5.03 1.08 2.35
CA LEU A 72 -4.19 2.10 1.74
C LEU A 72 -3.42 1.51 0.57
N ILE A 73 -3.31 2.26 -0.51
CA ILE A 73 -2.46 1.94 -1.65
C ILE A 73 -1.71 3.19 -2.11
N GLY A 74 -0.46 3.05 -2.52
CA GLY A 74 0.33 4.19 -2.96
C GLY A 74 1.55 3.86 -3.78
N LEU A 75 2.15 4.95 -4.30
CA LEU A 75 3.36 4.97 -5.12
C LEU A 75 4.43 5.89 -4.54
N SER A 76 4.39 6.16 -3.25
CA SER A 76 5.35 7.07 -2.61
C SER A 76 6.72 6.41 -2.44
N GLY A 77 7.54 6.53 -3.49
CA GLY A 77 8.85 5.89 -3.60
C GLY A 77 8.80 4.47 -4.17
N GLU A 78 7.76 3.73 -3.88
CA GLU A 78 7.52 2.37 -4.37
C GLU A 78 6.04 2.07 -4.39
N PHE A 79 5.65 1.04 -5.17
CA PHE A 79 4.30 0.49 -5.12
C PHE A 79 4.12 -0.29 -3.83
N GLY A 80 3.07 0.02 -3.09
CA GLY A 80 2.73 -0.67 -1.87
C GLY A 80 1.26 -0.56 -1.52
N LEU A 81 0.74 -1.59 -0.88
CA LEU A 81 -0.61 -1.59 -0.35
C LEU A 81 -0.74 -2.50 0.86
N TRP A 82 -1.72 -2.20 1.70
CA TRP A 82 -2.24 -3.11 2.69
C TRP A 82 -3.76 -2.94 2.83
N LEU A 83 -4.42 -4.02 3.20
CA LEU A 83 -5.88 -4.10 3.29
C LEU A 83 -6.31 -4.73 4.62
N ASP A 84 -7.48 -4.32 5.09
CA ASP A 84 -8.20 -4.95 6.21
C ASP A 84 -8.30 -6.47 5.98
N ARG A 85 -7.99 -7.27 7.00
CA ARG A 85 -8.09 -8.74 6.94
C ARG A 85 -9.44 -9.25 6.47
N ARG A 86 -10.52 -8.53 6.81
CA ARG A 86 -11.89 -8.89 6.44
C ARG A 86 -12.15 -8.92 4.93
N VAL A 87 -11.30 -8.27 4.14
CA VAL A 87 -11.38 -8.25 2.68
C VAL A 87 -10.28 -9.06 2.00
N TRP A 88 -9.43 -9.74 2.74
CA TRP A 88 -8.42 -10.63 2.16
C TRP A 88 -9.08 -11.80 1.39
N GLY A 89 -8.41 -12.27 0.35
CA GLY A 89 -8.90 -13.35 -0.49
C GLY A 89 -10.06 -13.00 -1.43
N LYS A 90 -10.50 -11.73 -1.44
CA LYS A 90 -11.61 -11.25 -2.28
C LYS A 90 -11.16 -10.58 -3.58
N GLY A 91 -9.87 -10.56 -3.88
CA GLY A 91 -9.33 -9.94 -5.10
C GLY A 91 -9.15 -8.41 -5.02
N TYR A 92 -9.42 -7.78 -3.89
CA TYR A 92 -9.32 -6.32 -3.73
C TYR A 92 -7.91 -5.78 -3.99
N GLY A 93 -6.88 -6.49 -3.57
CA GLY A 93 -5.49 -6.08 -3.81
C GLY A 93 -5.14 -6.03 -5.29
N GLU A 94 -5.57 -7.02 -6.06
CA GLU A 94 -5.38 -7.04 -7.51
C GLU A 94 -6.19 -5.93 -8.19
N GLU A 95 -7.45 -5.76 -7.81
CA GLU A 95 -8.34 -4.73 -8.36
C GLU A 95 -7.80 -3.32 -8.11
N ALA A 96 -7.43 -3.00 -6.88
CA ALA A 96 -6.82 -1.72 -6.52
C ALA A 96 -5.46 -1.53 -7.18
N GLY A 97 -4.63 -2.58 -7.22
CA GLY A 97 -3.31 -2.55 -7.84
C GLY A 97 -3.37 -2.20 -9.32
N ARG A 98 -4.26 -2.82 -10.08
CA ARG A 98 -4.44 -2.52 -11.52
C ARG A 98 -4.84 -1.07 -11.75
N LEU A 99 -5.78 -0.53 -10.98
CA LEU A 99 -6.17 0.88 -11.10
C LEU A 99 -4.99 1.83 -10.92
N VAL A 100 -4.16 1.58 -9.91
CA VAL A 100 -3.00 2.45 -9.61
C VAL A 100 -1.89 2.30 -10.64
N ILE A 101 -1.62 1.07 -11.11
CA ILE A 101 -0.62 0.80 -12.16
C ILE A 101 -1.03 1.48 -13.47
N ASP A 102 -2.28 1.33 -13.88
CA ASP A 102 -2.80 1.97 -15.10
C ASP A 102 -2.70 3.49 -14.99
N TYR A 103 -3.10 4.06 -13.86
CA TYR A 103 -2.98 5.50 -13.62
C TYR A 103 -1.54 5.98 -13.67
N ALA A 104 -0.62 5.25 -13.05
CA ALA A 104 0.80 5.57 -13.04
C ALA A 104 1.39 5.61 -14.46
N PHE A 105 1.10 4.60 -15.26
CA PHE A 105 1.64 4.47 -16.61
C PHE A 105 0.98 5.41 -17.63
N GLN A 106 -0.32 5.69 -17.47
CA GLN A 106 -1.05 6.51 -18.45
C GLN A 106 -1.02 7.99 -18.12
N HIS A 107 -0.99 8.37 -16.84
CA HIS A 107 -1.22 9.76 -16.41
C HIS A 107 -0.07 10.39 -15.62
N MET A 108 0.83 9.57 -15.03
CA MET A 108 1.94 10.11 -14.24
C MET A 108 3.29 10.12 -14.99
N GLY A 109 3.33 9.59 -16.21
CA GLY A 109 4.56 9.49 -16.99
C GLY A 109 5.58 8.49 -16.43
N ILE A 110 5.17 7.66 -15.49
CA ILE A 110 6.02 6.62 -14.90
C ILE A 110 6.21 5.51 -15.94
N LYS A 111 7.45 5.05 -16.10
CA LYS A 111 7.80 3.96 -17.01
C LYS A 111 8.10 2.66 -16.31
N THR A 112 8.48 2.73 -15.04
CA THR A 112 8.85 1.58 -14.22
C THR A 112 8.33 1.77 -12.82
N LEU A 113 7.73 0.73 -12.27
CA LEU A 113 7.33 0.65 -10.87
C LEU A 113 8.21 -0.36 -10.14
N HIS A 114 8.51 -0.08 -8.89
CA HIS A 114 9.23 -0.97 -7.99
C HIS A 114 8.35 -1.30 -6.79
N ALA A 115 8.52 -2.50 -6.23
CA ALA A 115 7.90 -2.92 -4.98
C ALA A 115 8.89 -3.77 -4.17
N ASN A 116 8.90 -3.60 -2.86
CA ASN A 116 9.86 -4.24 -1.98
C ASN A 116 9.18 -4.92 -0.78
N PRO A 117 8.33 -5.94 -1.00
CA PRO A 117 7.71 -6.66 0.09
C PRO A 117 8.75 -7.43 0.92
N LEU A 118 8.44 -7.62 2.21
CA LEU A 118 9.25 -8.48 3.07
C LEU A 118 9.31 -9.89 2.47
N PHE A 119 10.46 -10.53 2.60
CA PHE A 119 10.70 -11.85 2.02
C PHE A 119 9.68 -12.90 2.49
N ASP A 120 9.22 -12.82 3.73
CA ASP A 120 8.23 -13.73 4.31
C ASP A 120 6.76 -13.34 4.05
N ASN A 121 6.51 -12.25 3.32
CA ASN A 121 5.14 -11.82 2.98
C ASN A 121 4.63 -12.52 1.72
N ARG A 122 4.22 -13.77 1.88
CA ARG A 122 3.75 -14.62 0.76
C ARG A 122 2.54 -14.04 0.01
N ALA A 123 1.64 -13.36 0.72
CA ALA A 123 0.48 -12.74 0.09
C ALA A 123 0.88 -11.63 -0.88
N SER A 124 1.85 -10.79 -0.49
CA SER A 124 2.40 -9.76 -1.39
C SER A 124 3.10 -10.37 -2.60
N HIS A 125 3.86 -11.45 -2.44
CA HIS A 125 4.51 -12.11 -3.58
C HIS A 125 3.50 -12.62 -4.61
N ARG A 126 2.43 -13.29 -4.15
CA ARG A 126 1.35 -13.73 -5.05
C ARG A 126 0.66 -12.56 -5.74
N LEU A 127 0.49 -11.44 -5.04
CA LEU A 127 -0.09 -10.24 -5.63
C LEU A 127 0.83 -9.63 -6.68
N MET A 128 2.13 -9.55 -6.41
CA MET A 128 3.11 -9.06 -7.39
C MET A 128 3.07 -9.89 -8.67
N ASP A 129 3.06 -11.21 -8.54
CA ASP A 129 2.96 -12.12 -9.70
C ASP A 129 1.68 -11.87 -10.51
N LYS A 130 0.53 -11.73 -9.85
CA LYS A 130 -0.76 -11.44 -10.51
C LYS A 130 -0.78 -10.08 -11.22
N LEU A 131 -0.09 -9.08 -10.68
CA LEU A 131 0.01 -7.75 -11.26
C LEU A 131 1.08 -7.65 -12.36
N GLY A 132 1.83 -8.73 -12.61
CA GLY A 132 2.84 -8.79 -13.66
C GLY A 132 4.22 -8.26 -13.25
N PHE A 133 4.46 -8.01 -11.97
CA PHE A 133 5.79 -7.66 -11.49
C PHE A 133 6.74 -8.87 -11.57
N VAL A 134 8.01 -8.58 -11.84
CA VAL A 134 9.07 -9.58 -11.92
C VAL A 134 10.06 -9.37 -10.78
N ALA A 135 10.42 -10.44 -10.07
CA ALA A 135 11.41 -10.40 -9.02
C ALA A 135 12.80 -10.06 -9.59
N THR A 136 13.54 -9.15 -8.93
CA THR A 136 14.81 -8.60 -9.45
C THR A 136 16.04 -8.95 -8.62
N GLY A 137 15.87 -9.61 -7.48
CA GLY A 137 17.02 -9.97 -6.65
C GLY A 137 16.71 -10.04 -5.18
N ARG A 138 17.63 -9.53 -4.36
CA ARG A 138 17.55 -9.52 -2.90
C ARG A 138 17.92 -8.14 -2.38
N ALA A 139 17.29 -7.74 -1.29
CA ALA A 139 17.60 -6.53 -0.55
C ALA A 139 17.34 -6.73 0.94
N THR A 140 17.72 -5.77 1.74
CA THR A 140 17.43 -5.73 3.17
C THR A 140 16.96 -4.34 3.56
N ALA A 141 16.17 -4.25 4.62
CA ALA A 141 15.77 -2.99 5.21
C ALA A 141 15.59 -3.13 6.73
N LEU A 142 15.73 -2.02 7.44
CA LEU A 142 15.36 -1.96 8.84
C LEU A 142 13.84 -1.99 8.97
N CYS A 143 13.32 -2.99 9.67
CA CYS A 143 11.92 -3.05 10.06
C CYS A 143 11.77 -2.54 11.49
N ARG A 144 11.18 -1.37 11.65
CA ARG A 144 11.02 -0.74 12.98
C ARG A 144 10.14 -1.59 13.90
N GLN A 145 9.07 -2.17 13.36
CA GLN A 145 8.17 -3.03 14.15
C GLN A 145 8.88 -4.28 14.66
N ARG A 146 9.71 -4.90 13.82
CA ARG A 146 10.47 -6.10 14.20
C ARG A 146 11.80 -5.78 14.89
N ARG A 147 12.19 -4.49 14.96
CA ARG A 147 13.44 -4.00 15.57
C ARG A 147 14.70 -4.69 15.04
N LYS A 148 14.71 -5.04 13.77
CA LYS A 148 15.85 -5.70 13.11
C LYS A 148 15.87 -5.42 11.61
N VAL A 149 17.02 -5.65 11.01
CA VAL A 149 17.14 -5.72 9.55
C VAL A 149 16.47 -7.00 9.06
N VAL A 150 15.62 -6.87 8.05
CA VAL A 150 14.85 -7.98 7.47
C VAL A 150 15.15 -8.11 5.98
N PRO A 151 15.09 -9.34 5.43
CA PRO A 151 15.22 -9.53 4.00
C PRO A 151 13.97 -9.06 3.27
N LEU A 152 14.19 -8.47 2.10
CA LEU A 152 13.17 -8.08 1.14
C LEU A 152 13.33 -8.90 -0.15
N ARG A 153 12.24 -9.01 -0.90
CA ARG A 153 12.26 -9.52 -2.26
C ARG A 153 11.80 -8.41 -3.21
N PRO A 154 12.74 -7.69 -3.86
CA PRO A 154 12.42 -6.61 -4.78
C PRO A 154 11.73 -7.12 -6.05
N TYR A 155 10.83 -6.29 -6.57
CA TYR A 155 10.09 -6.50 -7.80
C TYR A 155 10.13 -5.26 -8.67
N ARG A 156 9.96 -5.48 -9.97
CA ARG A 156 9.91 -4.43 -10.99
C ARG A 156 8.78 -4.73 -11.97
N LEU A 157 8.09 -3.67 -12.40
CA LEU A 157 7.12 -3.70 -13.48
C LEU A 157 7.40 -2.55 -14.44
N ASP A 158 7.68 -2.88 -15.69
CA ASP A 158 7.87 -1.89 -16.75
C ASP A 158 6.57 -1.67 -17.53
N LYS A 159 6.37 -0.43 -17.97
CA LYS A 159 5.32 -0.11 -18.92
C LYS A 159 5.61 -0.81 -20.25
N GLU A 160 4.62 -1.53 -20.79
CA GLU A 160 4.66 -2.09 -22.14
C GLU A 160 4.65 -1.00 -23.22
#